data_2fe0d87c0c29d1ceccd043f05a322445
#
_entry.id   2fe0d87c0c29d1ceccd043f05a322445
#
_cell.length_a   1.000
_cell.length_b   1.000
_cell.length_c   1.000
_cell.angle_alpha   90.00
_cell.angle_beta   90.00
_cell.angle_gamma   90.00
#
_symmetry.space_group_name_H-M   'P 1'
#
loop_
_entity.id
_entity.type
_entity.pdbx_description
1 polymer ?
#
loop_
_entity_poly.entity_id
_entity_poly.type
_entity_poly.pdbx_seq_one_letter_code
_entity_poly.pdbx_strand_id
1 'polypeptide(L)'
;AYACGIHGLRPSLGRVPMINYTTPDRHIGGQIMAVSGPLARSIKDLELGLKAMSIENYDDPWWAPIPFSFKAPQKKLALITEIKGLKIDPIIKEELKNVAKKLEENGWVIEEPEAPNLQEAAKFQAALWLGEFRRTGGEAIKKENDPDANFIYDQMCRRCPDTSLENFMDALQNRARISREWNNFFNNYPLILCPVTGDLPFPDLKDLESPESFDLVFDSMLPQIAPPYLGLPGLTFSTNKTSSNIPLGVQFITRKYREDILLNVGYELEKFYPEIRPILPI
;
A
#
# COMPACT_ATOMS: atom_id res chain seq x y z
N ALA A 1 -9.02 2.64 -0.35
CA ALA A 1 -9.27 4.00 -0.84
C ALA A 1 -9.91 3.97 -2.23
N TYR A 2 -9.18 3.59 -3.29
CA TYR A 2 -9.71 3.69 -4.66
C TYR A 2 -10.96 2.85 -4.90
N ALA A 3 -11.10 1.68 -4.28
CA ALA A 3 -12.30 0.86 -4.39
C ALA A 3 -13.57 1.59 -3.87
N CYS A 4 -13.38 2.56 -2.98
CA CYS A 4 -14.45 3.48 -2.55
C CYS A 4 -14.48 4.79 -3.36
N GLY A 5 -13.69 4.90 -4.43
CA GLY A 5 -13.62 6.09 -5.28
C GLY A 5 -13.00 7.31 -4.62
N ILE A 6 -12.10 7.15 -3.65
CA ILE A 6 -11.39 8.23 -2.95
C ILE A 6 -9.87 8.04 -2.98
N HIS A 7 -9.12 9.08 -2.69
CA HIS A 7 -7.68 9.01 -2.54
C HIS A 7 -7.28 8.46 -1.16
N GLY A 8 -6.10 7.87 -1.07
CA GLY A 8 -5.54 7.40 0.19
C GLY A 8 -4.03 7.55 0.23
N LEU A 9 -3.52 8.03 1.34
CA LEU A 9 -2.08 8.19 1.56
C LEU A 9 -1.62 7.27 2.69
N ARG A 10 -0.79 6.29 2.32
CA ARG A 10 0.00 5.53 3.29
C ARG A 10 1.27 6.33 3.60
N PRO A 11 1.51 6.80 4.82
CA PRO A 11 2.78 7.45 5.17
C PRO A 11 3.92 6.45 5.33
N SER A 12 5.13 6.95 5.36
CA SER A 12 6.31 6.18 5.75
C SER A 12 6.17 5.65 7.18
N LEU A 13 6.69 4.47 7.43
CA LEU A 13 6.84 3.99 8.80
C LEU A 13 7.63 5.00 9.65
N GLY A 14 7.09 5.39 10.79
CA GLY A 14 7.65 6.38 11.70
C GLY A 14 7.26 7.83 11.39
N ARG A 15 6.52 8.12 10.30
CA ARG A 15 6.00 9.47 10.02
C ARG A 15 4.86 9.85 10.95
N VAL A 16 3.93 8.94 11.18
CA VAL A 16 2.77 9.10 12.05
C VAL A 16 2.97 8.23 13.28
N PRO A 17 2.89 8.79 14.49
CA PRO A 17 2.97 8.00 15.71
C PRO A 17 1.83 6.97 15.78
N MET A 18 2.12 5.78 16.25
CA MET A 18 1.20 4.64 16.26
C MET A 18 1.09 4.01 17.65
N ILE A 19 1.04 4.82 18.68
CA ILE A 19 0.81 4.33 20.05
C ILE A 19 -0.69 4.22 20.36
N ASN A 20 -1.05 3.17 21.13
CA ASN A 20 -2.39 3.02 21.69
C ASN A 20 -2.27 2.67 23.17
N TYR A 21 -2.62 3.62 24.03
CA TYR A 21 -2.54 3.47 25.48
C TYR A 21 -3.58 2.53 26.11
N THR A 22 -4.54 2.06 25.32
CA THR A 22 -5.65 1.21 25.82
C THR A 22 -5.44 -0.28 25.54
N THR A 23 -4.37 -0.64 24.83
CA THR A 23 -4.05 -2.03 24.47
C THR A 23 -2.59 -2.34 24.78
N PRO A 24 -2.19 -3.63 24.90
CA PRO A 24 -0.79 -4.03 24.92
C PRO A 24 -0.05 -3.55 23.66
N ASP A 25 1.27 -3.47 23.78
CA ASP A 25 2.12 -3.14 22.62
C ASP A 25 1.89 -4.10 21.46
N ARG A 26 1.93 -3.54 20.25
CA ARG A 26 1.75 -4.31 19.04
C ARG A 26 2.86 -5.35 18.88
N HIS A 27 2.56 -6.45 18.25
CA HIS A 27 3.56 -7.42 17.79
C HIS A 27 4.58 -6.76 16.86
N ILE A 28 5.80 -7.32 16.74
CA ILE A 28 6.89 -6.72 15.96
C ILE A 28 6.50 -6.52 14.50
N GLY A 29 5.77 -7.43 13.89
CA GLY A 29 5.23 -7.27 12.55
C GLY A 29 4.36 -6.01 12.42
N GLY A 30 3.44 -5.80 13.37
CA GLY A 30 2.62 -4.58 13.46
C GLY A 30 3.44 -3.32 13.71
N GLN A 31 4.47 -3.40 14.58
CA GLN A 31 5.32 -2.25 14.89
C GLN A 31 6.13 -1.76 13.69
N ILE A 32 6.65 -2.65 12.87
CA ILE A 32 7.55 -2.31 11.75
C ILE A 32 6.87 -2.18 10.38
N MET A 33 5.58 -2.52 10.28
CA MET A 33 4.85 -2.50 8.99
C MET A 33 3.55 -1.70 9.03
N ALA A 34 2.82 -1.68 10.14
CA ALA A 34 1.56 -0.97 10.22
C ALA A 34 1.78 0.54 10.35
N VAL A 35 0.94 1.31 9.65
CA VAL A 35 0.90 2.78 9.75
C VAL A 35 -0.55 3.24 9.62
N SER A 36 -0.87 4.39 10.22
CA SER A 36 -2.13 5.09 9.99
C SER A 36 -1.92 6.20 8.97
N GLY A 37 -2.85 6.35 8.04
CA GLY A 37 -2.80 7.38 7.02
C GLY A 37 -4.19 7.90 6.64
N PRO A 38 -4.29 9.13 6.13
CA PRO A 38 -5.56 9.73 5.77
C PRO A 38 -6.17 9.14 4.50
N LEU A 39 -7.50 9.14 4.46
CA LEU A 39 -8.32 8.91 3.28
C LEU A 39 -9.13 10.19 3.03
N ALA A 40 -9.16 10.69 1.79
CA ALA A 40 -9.85 11.93 1.47
C ALA A 40 -10.26 12.01 -0.01
N ARG A 41 -11.11 12.98 -0.33
CA ARG A 41 -11.56 13.25 -1.69
C ARG A 41 -10.69 14.28 -2.43
N SER A 42 -9.77 14.93 -1.73
CA SER A 42 -8.80 15.85 -2.33
C SER A 42 -7.39 15.59 -1.79
N ILE A 43 -6.39 15.90 -2.58
CA ILE A 43 -4.98 15.81 -2.16
C ILE A 43 -4.67 16.83 -1.07
N LYS A 44 -5.34 17.98 -1.09
CA LYS A 44 -5.23 18.99 -0.04
C LYS A 44 -5.65 18.44 1.33
N ASP A 45 -6.76 17.69 1.37
CA ASP A 45 -7.24 17.11 2.62
C ASP A 45 -6.34 15.96 3.09
N LEU A 46 -5.75 15.17 2.15
CA LEU A 46 -4.71 14.19 2.49
C LEU A 46 -3.49 14.88 3.13
N GLU A 47 -3.03 16.00 2.58
CA GLU A 47 -1.90 16.76 3.14
C GLU A 47 -2.21 17.29 4.53
N LEU A 48 -3.39 17.88 4.72
CA LEU A 48 -3.84 18.39 6.01
C LEU A 48 -3.96 17.27 7.04
N GLY A 49 -4.59 16.15 6.66
CA GLY A 49 -4.71 14.97 7.49
C GLY A 49 -3.34 14.39 7.89
N LEU A 50 -2.42 14.25 6.92
CA LEU A 50 -1.07 13.79 7.20
C LEU A 50 -0.34 14.70 8.19
N LYS A 51 -0.38 16.03 7.99
CA LYS A 51 0.25 17.00 8.90
C LYS A 51 -0.33 16.90 10.31
N ALA A 52 -1.66 16.81 10.44
CA ALA A 52 -2.33 16.67 11.73
C ALA A 52 -1.99 15.37 12.46
N MET A 53 -1.86 14.26 11.70
CA MET A 53 -1.52 12.95 12.25
C MET A 53 -0.04 12.80 12.60
N SER A 54 0.85 13.63 12.04
CA SER A 54 2.31 13.55 12.22
C SER A 54 2.84 14.42 13.36
N ILE A 55 1.96 14.89 14.25
CA ILE A 55 2.37 15.62 15.45
C ILE A 55 3.25 14.71 16.32
N GLU A 56 4.30 15.28 16.89
CA GLU A 56 5.29 14.56 17.69
C GLU A 56 4.64 13.77 18.84
N ASN A 57 5.10 12.54 19.01
CA ASN A 57 4.79 11.71 20.16
C ASN A 57 5.98 10.80 20.45
N TYR A 58 6.73 11.14 21.50
CA TYR A 58 7.95 10.43 21.91
C TYR A 58 7.67 9.08 22.59
N ASP A 59 6.42 8.77 22.91
CA ASP A 59 6.03 7.46 23.44
C ASP A 59 6.02 6.38 22.35
N ASP A 60 5.97 6.76 21.06
CA ASP A 60 6.18 5.81 19.96
C ASP A 60 7.67 5.69 19.62
N PRO A 61 8.30 4.54 19.91
CA PRO A 61 9.74 4.34 19.66
C PRO A 61 10.12 4.37 18.17
N TRP A 62 9.16 4.27 17.26
CA TRP A 62 9.36 4.29 15.82
C TRP A 62 9.15 5.67 15.19
N TRP A 63 8.59 6.62 15.94
CA TRP A 63 8.37 7.96 15.42
C TRP A 63 9.69 8.68 15.14
N ALA A 64 9.74 9.38 14.01
CA ALA A 64 10.94 10.11 13.58
C ALA A 64 10.60 11.57 13.23
N PRO A 65 11.35 12.55 13.78
CA PRO A 65 11.14 13.98 13.57
C PRO A 65 11.63 14.44 12.19
N ILE A 66 11.08 13.89 11.12
CA ILE A 66 11.47 14.21 9.74
C ILE A 66 10.62 15.36 9.20
N PRO A 67 11.20 16.45 8.68
CA PRO A 67 10.47 17.57 8.11
C PRO A 67 9.68 17.15 6.86
N PHE A 68 8.66 17.95 6.50
CA PHE A 68 7.87 17.75 5.27
C PHE A 68 8.44 18.49 4.05
N SER A 69 9.39 19.40 4.24
CA SER A 69 9.94 20.21 3.18
C SER A 69 11.28 19.64 2.70
N PHE A 70 11.36 19.36 1.41
CA PHE A 70 12.55 18.85 0.75
C PHE A 70 12.77 19.58 -0.58
N LYS A 71 14.00 19.47 -1.11
CA LYS A 71 14.28 19.90 -2.48
C LYS A 71 13.40 19.12 -3.46
N ALA A 72 12.75 19.81 -4.39
CA ALA A 72 11.94 19.18 -5.43
C ALA A 72 12.75 18.08 -6.16
N PRO A 73 12.19 16.87 -6.33
CA PRO A 73 12.84 15.81 -7.07
C PRO A 73 12.85 16.11 -8.57
N GLN A 74 13.66 15.36 -9.32
CA GLN A 74 13.49 15.31 -10.76
C GLN A 74 12.12 14.72 -11.09
N LYS A 75 11.46 15.29 -12.11
CA LYS A 75 10.22 14.74 -12.67
C LYS A 75 10.53 13.50 -13.52
N LYS A 76 10.89 12.43 -12.85
CA LYS A 76 11.18 11.13 -13.46
C LYS A 76 10.40 10.04 -12.73
N LEU A 77 9.78 9.13 -13.49
CA LEU A 77 8.86 8.13 -12.98
C LEU A 77 9.10 6.79 -13.68
N ALA A 78 9.09 5.70 -12.93
CA ALA A 78 9.01 4.34 -13.42
C ALA A 78 7.53 3.94 -13.58
N LEU A 79 7.08 3.66 -14.80
CA LEU A 79 5.78 3.08 -15.08
C LEU A 79 5.91 1.55 -15.04
N ILE A 80 5.16 0.91 -14.13
CA ILE A 80 5.14 -0.54 -13.96
C ILE A 80 3.77 -1.07 -14.37
N THR A 81 3.68 -1.60 -15.58
CA THR A 81 2.46 -2.23 -16.14
C THR A 81 2.51 -3.76 -16.09
N GLU A 82 3.67 -4.33 -15.78
CA GLU A 82 3.88 -5.76 -15.64
C GLU A 82 4.59 -6.07 -14.32
N ILE A 83 4.04 -7.02 -13.56
CA ILE A 83 4.63 -7.49 -12.31
C ILE A 83 4.72 -9.01 -12.40
N LYS A 84 5.92 -9.54 -12.17
CA LYS A 84 6.15 -10.99 -12.21
C LYS A 84 5.20 -11.72 -11.27
N GLY A 85 4.48 -12.72 -11.79
CA GLY A 85 3.54 -13.53 -11.02
C GLY A 85 2.21 -12.84 -10.66
N LEU A 86 1.95 -11.64 -11.18
CA LEU A 86 0.67 -10.95 -11.05
C LEU A 86 0.03 -10.78 -12.42
N LYS A 87 -1.18 -11.31 -12.60
CA LYS A 87 -2.02 -10.96 -13.73
C LYS A 87 -2.63 -9.59 -13.47
N ILE A 88 -2.52 -8.67 -14.43
CA ILE A 88 -3.08 -7.33 -14.33
C ILE A 88 -4.16 -7.17 -15.39
N ASP A 89 -5.35 -6.74 -14.95
CA ASP A 89 -6.50 -6.48 -15.83
C ASP A 89 -6.12 -5.44 -16.91
N PRO A 90 -6.51 -5.66 -18.18
CA PRO A 90 -6.22 -4.71 -19.26
C PRO A 90 -6.74 -3.30 -19.01
N ILE A 91 -7.88 -3.14 -18.34
CA ILE A 91 -8.45 -1.82 -17.99
C ILE A 91 -7.52 -1.07 -17.04
N ILE A 92 -6.93 -1.77 -16.07
CA ILE A 92 -5.95 -1.18 -15.13
C ILE A 92 -4.68 -0.78 -15.88
N LYS A 93 -4.18 -1.62 -16.80
CA LYS A 93 -3.00 -1.29 -17.62
C LYS A 93 -3.25 -0.05 -18.49
N GLU A 94 -4.41 0.05 -19.07
CA GLU A 94 -4.80 1.22 -19.87
C GLU A 94 -4.85 2.48 -19.01
N GLU A 95 -5.45 2.40 -17.82
CA GLU A 95 -5.53 3.55 -16.92
C GLU A 95 -4.14 4.01 -16.43
N LEU A 96 -3.22 3.08 -16.14
CA LEU A 96 -1.83 3.40 -15.83
C LEU A 96 -1.14 4.18 -16.96
N LYS A 97 -1.33 3.74 -18.21
CA LYS A 97 -0.78 4.43 -19.40
C LYS A 97 -1.42 5.80 -19.60
N ASN A 98 -2.74 5.94 -19.35
CA ASN A 98 -3.44 7.22 -19.43
C ASN A 98 -2.90 8.23 -18.40
N VAL A 99 -2.67 7.78 -17.16
CA VAL A 99 -2.05 8.61 -16.11
C VAL A 99 -0.62 8.99 -16.49
N ALA A 100 0.18 8.03 -16.94
CA ALA A 100 1.56 8.27 -17.38
C ALA A 100 1.63 9.32 -18.49
N LYS A 101 0.77 9.21 -19.53
CA LYS A 101 0.67 10.17 -20.62
C LYS A 101 0.36 11.58 -20.13
N LYS A 102 -0.59 11.74 -19.20
CA LYS A 102 -0.91 13.05 -18.61
C LYS A 102 0.28 13.65 -17.87
N LEU A 103 1.05 12.84 -17.17
CA LEU A 103 2.27 13.29 -16.50
C LEU A 103 3.36 13.66 -17.50
N GLU A 104 3.54 12.89 -18.57
CA GLU A 104 4.50 13.17 -19.64
C GLU A 104 4.20 14.52 -20.31
N GLU A 105 2.93 14.79 -20.63
CA GLU A 105 2.45 16.09 -21.15
C GLU A 105 2.73 17.25 -20.17
N ASN A 106 2.99 16.95 -18.88
CA ASN A 106 3.38 17.93 -17.85
C ASN A 106 4.87 17.90 -17.49
N GLY A 107 5.69 17.35 -18.39
CA GLY A 107 7.14 17.39 -18.33
C GLY A 107 7.77 16.31 -17.43
N TRP A 108 7.04 15.23 -17.13
CA TRP A 108 7.64 14.05 -16.51
C TRP A 108 8.35 13.18 -17.55
N VAL A 109 9.49 12.64 -17.18
CA VAL A 109 10.18 11.61 -17.96
C VAL A 109 9.66 10.25 -17.48
N ILE A 110 9.02 9.50 -18.39
CA ILE A 110 8.44 8.20 -18.11
C ILE A 110 9.34 7.12 -18.72
N GLU A 111 9.73 6.15 -17.89
CA GLU A 111 10.45 4.96 -18.35
C GLU A 111 9.71 3.71 -17.82
N GLU A 112 9.83 2.58 -18.53
CA GLU A 112 9.19 1.31 -18.17
C GLU A 112 10.26 0.26 -17.80
N PRO A 113 10.93 0.39 -16.63
CA PRO A 113 11.89 -0.61 -16.17
C PRO A 113 11.17 -1.86 -15.61
N GLU A 114 11.93 -2.94 -15.43
CA GLU A 114 11.46 -4.07 -14.65
C GLU A 114 11.16 -3.66 -13.20
N ALA A 115 10.03 -4.13 -12.67
CA ALA A 115 9.64 -3.84 -11.29
C ALA A 115 10.61 -4.49 -10.28
N PRO A 116 10.88 -3.84 -9.13
CA PRO A 116 11.53 -4.51 -8.02
C PRO A 116 10.76 -5.77 -7.59
N ASN A 117 11.45 -6.76 -7.05
CA ASN A 117 10.82 -8.02 -6.62
C ASN A 117 9.83 -7.79 -5.47
N LEU A 118 8.54 -7.83 -5.79
CA LEU A 118 7.45 -7.68 -4.83
C LEU A 118 7.13 -8.99 -4.10
N GLN A 119 7.32 -10.14 -4.76
CA GLN A 119 6.92 -11.44 -4.22
C GLN A 119 7.73 -11.84 -2.99
N GLU A 120 9.04 -11.59 -3.03
CA GLU A 120 9.89 -11.88 -1.89
C GLU A 120 9.54 -11.01 -0.68
N ALA A 121 9.30 -9.72 -0.91
CA ALA A 121 8.85 -8.79 0.14
C ALA A 121 7.49 -9.20 0.73
N ALA A 122 6.54 -9.63 -0.10
CA ALA A 122 5.24 -10.11 0.34
C ALA A 122 5.33 -11.42 1.15
N LYS A 123 6.21 -12.35 0.75
CA LYS A 123 6.47 -13.58 1.51
C LYS A 123 6.96 -13.27 2.93
N PHE A 124 7.93 -12.40 3.07
CA PHE A 124 8.45 -12.01 4.38
C PHE A 124 7.47 -11.16 5.18
N GLN A 125 6.67 -10.33 4.53
CA GLN A 125 5.58 -9.62 5.18
C GLN A 125 4.59 -10.59 5.83
N ALA A 126 4.16 -11.61 5.10
CA ALA A 126 3.24 -12.64 5.61
C ALA A 126 3.85 -13.41 6.80
N ALA A 127 5.12 -13.79 6.73
CA ALA A 127 5.81 -14.49 7.80
C ALA A 127 5.86 -13.65 9.09
N LEU A 128 6.19 -12.36 9.00
CA LEU A 128 6.23 -11.46 10.16
C LEU A 128 4.83 -11.20 10.73
N TRP A 129 3.84 -11.02 9.87
CA TRP A 129 2.47 -10.72 10.30
C TRP A 129 1.81 -11.91 10.97
N LEU A 130 1.81 -13.08 10.31
CA LEU A 130 1.15 -14.28 10.81
C LEU A 130 1.93 -15.00 11.92
N GLY A 131 3.27 -14.92 11.91
CA GLY A 131 4.10 -15.57 12.91
C GLY A 131 3.74 -15.18 14.33
N GLU A 132 3.51 -13.90 14.57
CA GLU A 132 3.09 -13.40 15.87
C GLU A 132 1.57 -13.42 16.06
N PHE A 133 0.79 -13.14 15.01
CA PHE A 133 -0.66 -13.11 15.08
C PHE A 133 -1.27 -14.44 15.55
N ARG A 134 -0.67 -15.56 15.15
CA ARG A 134 -1.08 -16.91 15.63
C ARG A 134 -1.04 -17.09 17.14
N ARG A 135 -0.17 -16.34 17.84
CA ARG A 135 -0.02 -16.48 19.30
C ARG A 135 -1.17 -15.89 20.10
N THR A 136 -1.86 -14.87 19.56
CA THR A 136 -2.91 -14.16 20.29
C THR A 136 -4.15 -13.92 19.44
N GLY A 137 -4.00 -13.34 18.26
CA GLY A 137 -5.12 -13.01 17.37
C GLY A 137 -5.85 -14.25 16.85
N GLY A 138 -5.11 -15.31 16.51
CA GLY A 138 -5.69 -16.56 16.06
C GLY A 138 -6.56 -17.23 17.14
N GLU A 139 -6.15 -17.18 18.40
CA GLU A 139 -6.98 -17.67 19.52
C GLU A 139 -8.22 -16.83 19.72
N ALA A 140 -8.11 -15.51 19.59
CA ALA A 140 -9.24 -14.60 19.70
C ALA A 140 -10.28 -14.87 18.61
N ILE A 141 -9.88 -15.03 17.35
CA ILE A 141 -10.77 -15.39 16.23
C ILE A 141 -11.50 -16.71 16.50
N LYS A 142 -10.78 -17.73 16.93
CA LYS A 142 -11.40 -19.02 17.26
C LYS A 142 -12.40 -18.92 18.41
N LYS A 143 -12.10 -18.09 19.41
CA LYS A 143 -12.99 -17.88 20.56
C LYS A 143 -14.25 -17.09 20.18
N GLU A 144 -14.13 -16.11 19.27
CA GLU A 144 -15.25 -15.35 18.73
C GLU A 144 -16.19 -16.24 17.93
N ASN A 145 -15.62 -17.26 17.27
CA ASN A 145 -16.33 -18.29 16.50
C ASN A 145 -17.18 -17.73 15.33
N ASP A 146 -16.75 -16.61 14.77
CA ASP A 146 -17.29 -16.11 13.52
C ASP A 146 -16.80 -16.99 12.36
N PRO A 147 -17.70 -17.60 11.54
CA PRO A 147 -17.31 -18.53 10.48
C PRO A 147 -16.49 -17.85 9.39
N ASP A 148 -16.78 -16.60 9.03
CA ASP A 148 -16.08 -15.88 7.97
C ASP A 148 -14.66 -15.50 8.42
N ALA A 149 -14.52 -14.99 9.65
CA ALA A 149 -13.23 -14.70 10.23
C ALA A 149 -12.36 -15.95 10.39
N ASN A 150 -12.95 -17.09 10.80
CA ASN A 150 -12.25 -18.38 10.86
C ASN A 150 -11.80 -18.84 9.47
N PHE A 151 -12.66 -18.76 8.46
CA PHE A 151 -12.31 -19.12 7.09
C PHE A 151 -11.11 -18.30 6.60
N ILE A 152 -11.17 -16.97 6.68
CA ILE A 152 -10.07 -16.07 6.26
C ILE A 152 -8.77 -16.41 7.01
N TYR A 153 -8.84 -16.59 8.32
CA TYR A 153 -7.67 -16.94 9.12
C TYR A 153 -7.04 -18.27 8.70
N ASP A 154 -7.87 -19.28 8.44
CA ASP A 154 -7.40 -20.60 7.99
C ASP A 154 -6.74 -20.51 6.60
N GLN A 155 -7.31 -19.72 5.65
CA GLN A 155 -6.70 -19.49 4.34
C GLN A 155 -5.35 -18.75 4.45
N MET A 156 -5.26 -17.73 5.29
CA MET A 156 -3.99 -17.04 5.56
C MET A 156 -2.94 -18.02 6.13
N CYS A 157 -3.34 -18.88 7.08
CA CYS A 157 -2.46 -19.90 7.65
C CYS A 157 -2.01 -20.96 6.62
N ARG A 158 -2.90 -21.35 5.71
CA ARG A 158 -2.59 -22.27 4.60
C ARG A 158 -1.52 -21.67 3.67
N ARG A 159 -1.62 -20.37 3.36
CA ARG A 159 -0.67 -19.68 2.46
C ARG A 159 0.67 -19.36 3.13
N CYS A 160 0.72 -19.27 4.45
CA CYS A 160 1.94 -19.07 5.21
C CYS A 160 2.02 -20.09 6.37
N PRO A 161 2.29 -21.38 6.05
CA PRO A 161 2.25 -22.46 7.05
C PRO A 161 3.41 -22.41 8.04
N ASP A 162 4.61 -22.03 7.57
CA ASP A 162 5.82 -22.04 8.37
C ASP A 162 6.05 -20.66 9.02
N THR A 163 6.10 -20.67 10.34
CA THR A 163 6.42 -19.53 11.19
C THR A 163 7.46 -19.89 12.24
N SER A 164 8.45 -20.71 11.84
CA SER A 164 9.60 -21.05 12.68
C SER A 164 10.34 -19.77 13.10
N LEU A 165 11.07 -19.85 14.22
CA LEU A 165 11.92 -18.75 14.67
C LEU A 165 12.95 -18.37 13.61
N GLU A 166 13.51 -19.34 12.91
CA GLU A 166 14.49 -19.14 11.83
C GLU A 166 13.88 -18.32 10.69
N ASN A 167 12.71 -18.73 10.16
CA ASN A 167 12.01 -17.98 9.12
C ASN A 167 11.62 -16.57 9.56
N PHE A 168 11.27 -16.38 10.83
CA PHE A 168 10.96 -15.08 11.38
C PHE A 168 12.21 -14.18 11.44
N MET A 169 13.35 -14.72 11.87
CA MET A 169 14.63 -14.00 11.89
C MET A 169 15.09 -13.67 10.47
N ASP A 170 14.98 -14.60 9.52
CA ASP A 170 15.27 -14.37 8.11
C ASP A 170 14.43 -13.24 7.52
N ALA A 171 13.14 -13.20 7.85
CA ALA A 171 12.27 -12.12 7.41
C ALA A 171 12.72 -10.74 7.94
N LEU A 172 13.17 -10.66 9.18
CA LEU A 172 13.74 -9.42 9.74
C LEU A 172 15.06 -9.04 9.06
N GLN A 173 15.96 -10.00 8.86
CA GLN A 173 17.28 -9.76 8.27
C GLN A 173 17.19 -9.36 6.79
N ASN A 174 16.38 -10.06 6.00
CA ASN A 174 16.22 -9.78 4.57
C ASN A 174 15.56 -8.42 4.29
N ARG A 175 14.82 -7.86 5.25
CA ARG A 175 14.26 -6.51 5.13
C ARG A 175 15.32 -5.47 4.81
N ALA A 176 16.52 -5.56 5.42
CA ALA A 176 17.62 -4.63 5.14
C ALA A 176 18.17 -4.78 3.71
N ARG A 177 18.31 -6.02 3.21
CA ARG A 177 18.77 -6.29 1.84
C ARG A 177 17.77 -5.75 0.82
N ILE A 178 16.50 -6.15 0.94
CA ILE A 178 15.44 -5.73 0.01
C ILE A 178 15.25 -4.20 0.06
N SER A 179 15.33 -3.58 1.25
CA SER A 179 15.29 -2.12 1.36
C SER A 179 16.41 -1.42 0.58
N ARG A 180 17.63 -2.00 0.56
CA ARG A 180 18.74 -1.46 -0.26
C ARG A 180 18.47 -1.58 -1.77
N GLU A 181 17.91 -2.70 -2.21
CA GLU A 181 17.54 -2.91 -3.62
C GLU A 181 16.51 -1.87 -4.08
N TRP A 182 15.46 -1.66 -3.28
CA TRP A 182 14.46 -0.63 -3.55
C TRP A 182 15.04 0.79 -3.50
N ASN A 183 15.94 1.08 -2.56
CA ASN A 183 16.61 2.39 -2.49
C ASN A 183 17.48 2.64 -3.73
N ASN A 184 18.17 1.61 -4.24
CA ASN A 184 18.93 1.71 -5.49
C ASN A 184 18.02 1.97 -6.68
N PHE A 185 16.85 1.33 -6.74
CA PHE A 185 15.84 1.61 -7.75
C PHE A 185 15.37 3.07 -7.69
N PHE A 186 15.05 3.58 -6.49
CA PHE A 186 14.65 4.97 -6.28
C PHE A 186 15.76 6.00 -6.56
N ASN A 187 17.03 5.62 -6.65
CA ASN A 187 18.08 6.53 -7.12
C ASN A 187 17.90 6.89 -8.60
N ASN A 188 17.39 5.95 -9.38
CA ASN A 188 17.14 6.15 -10.81
C ASN A 188 15.72 6.66 -11.09
N TYR A 189 14.75 6.25 -10.27
CA TYR A 189 13.31 6.54 -10.42
C TYR A 189 12.74 7.03 -9.09
N PRO A 190 12.73 8.34 -8.82
CA PRO A 190 12.22 8.90 -7.56
C PRO A 190 10.76 8.52 -7.23
N LEU A 191 9.99 8.14 -8.26
CA LEU A 191 8.58 7.78 -8.16
C LEU A 191 8.30 6.53 -9.00
N ILE A 192 7.47 5.64 -8.47
CA ILE A 192 6.90 4.49 -9.19
C ILE A 192 5.42 4.76 -9.39
N LEU A 193 4.90 4.50 -10.59
CA LEU A 193 3.48 4.38 -10.91
C LEU A 193 3.19 2.91 -11.22
N CYS A 194 2.30 2.30 -10.45
CA CYS A 194 1.97 0.88 -10.58
C CYS A 194 0.48 0.64 -10.27
N PRO A 195 -0.07 -0.56 -10.54
CA PRO A 195 -1.43 -0.89 -10.13
C PRO A 195 -1.56 -0.89 -8.61
N VAL A 196 -2.77 -0.59 -8.11
CA VAL A 196 -3.13 -0.79 -6.70
C VAL A 196 -3.33 -2.28 -6.42
N THR A 197 -4.03 -2.96 -7.33
CA THR A 197 -4.31 -4.40 -7.35
C THR A 197 -4.19 -4.92 -8.78
N GLY A 198 -4.07 -6.24 -8.93
CA GLY A 198 -4.08 -6.88 -10.26
C GLY A 198 -5.46 -6.87 -10.93
N ASP A 199 -6.52 -6.84 -10.16
CA ASP A 199 -7.90 -6.88 -10.63
C ASP A 199 -8.68 -5.62 -10.23
N LEU A 200 -9.82 -5.41 -10.89
CA LEU A 200 -10.80 -4.40 -10.48
C LEU A 200 -11.31 -4.71 -9.06
N PRO A 201 -11.91 -3.74 -8.35
CA PRO A 201 -12.55 -4.00 -7.07
C PRO A 201 -13.48 -5.20 -7.13
N PHE A 202 -13.25 -6.18 -6.27
CA PHE A 202 -14.03 -7.41 -6.22
C PHE A 202 -15.43 -7.15 -5.68
N PRO A 203 -16.41 -8.01 -6.05
CA PRO A 203 -17.69 -8.07 -5.36
C PRO A 203 -17.52 -8.32 -3.86
N ASP A 204 -18.49 -7.92 -3.08
CA ASP A 204 -18.53 -8.16 -1.64
C ASP A 204 -18.42 -9.66 -1.34
N LEU A 205 -17.67 -10.00 -0.29
CA LEU A 205 -17.43 -11.36 0.20
C LEU A 205 -16.81 -12.33 -0.83
N LYS A 206 -16.21 -11.81 -1.92
CA LYS A 206 -15.57 -12.65 -2.95
C LYS A 206 -14.50 -13.58 -2.39
N ASP A 207 -13.78 -13.14 -1.39
CA ASP A 207 -12.72 -13.89 -0.70
C ASP A 207 -13.25 -15.03 0.21
N LEU A 208 -14.56 -15.06 0.47
CA LEU A 208 -15.20 -16.09 1.28
C LEU A 208 -15.81 -17.24 0.45
N GLU A 209 -15.91 -17.10 -0.88
CA GLU A 209 -16.60 -18.09 -1.73
C GLU A 209 -15.91 -19.45 -1.74
N SER A 210 -14.59 -19.48 -1.79
CA SER A 210 -13.77 -20.72 -1.79
C SER A 210 -12.28 -20.40 -1.51
N PRO A 211 -11.45 -21.42 -1.20
CA PRO A 211 -10.00 -21.24 -1.11
C PRO A 211 -9.37 -20.65 -2.36
N GLU A 212 -9.82 -21.03 -3.55
CA GLU A 212 -9.32 -20.52 -4.84
C GLU A 212 -9.74 -19.07 -5.05
N SER A 213 -10.94 -18.69 -4.62
CA SER A 213 -11.42 -17.32 -4.66
C SER A 213 -10.66 -16.41 -3.70
N PHE A 214 -10.37 -16.93 -2.50
CA PHE A 214 -9.47 -16.25 -1.56
C PHE A 214 -8.09 -16.03 -2.19
N ASP A 215 -7.50 -17.06 -2.80
CA ASP A 215 -6.19 -16.96 -3.45
C ASP A 215 -6.19 -15.90 -4.56
N LEU A 216 -7.23 -15.87 -5.40
CA LEU A 216 -7.38 -14.85 -6.44
C LEU A 216 -7.36 -13.43 -5.88
N VAL A 217 -8.18 -13.17 -4.85
CA VAL A 217 -8.25 -11.85 -4.20
C VAL A 217 -6.91 -11.50 -3.55
N PHE A 218 -6.34 -12.43 -2.79
CA PHE A 218 -5.09 -12.20 -2.07
C PHE A 218 -3.90 -11.95 -3.01
N ASP A 219 -3.77 -12.75 -4.08
CA ASP A 219 -2.68 -12.60 -5.05
C ASP A 219 -2.78 -11.29 -5.83
N SER A 220 -3.99 -10.83 -6.11
CA SER A 220 -4.20 -9.54 -6.77
C SER A 220 -3.68 -8.36 -5.95
N MET A 221 -3.60 -8.50 -4.62
CA MET A 221 -3.16 -7.44 -3.69
C MET A 221 -1.63 -7.34 -3.56
N LEU A 222 -0.84 -8.10 -4.31
CA LEU A 222 0.63 -8.09 -4.24
C LEU A 222 1.25 -6.68 -4.19
N PRO A 223 0.81 -5.69 -4.99
CA PRO A 223 1.37 -4.33 -4.94
C PRO A 223 1.06 -3.56 -3.64
N GLN A 224 0.10 -4.02 -2.85
CA GLN A 224 -0.26 -3.43 -1.55
C GLN A 224 0.46 -4.13 -0.38
N ILE A 225 0.81 -5.41 -0.53
CA ILE A 225 1.40 -6.23 0.54
C ILE A 225 2.90 -5.98 0.67
N ALA A 226 3.61 -5.83 -0.45
CA ALA A 226 5.06 -5.70 -0.46
C ALA A 226 5.58 -4.36 0.13
N PRO A 227 5.06 -3.18 -0.24
CA PRO A 227 5.57 -1.89 0.27
C PRO A 227 5.52 -1.74 1.80
N PRO A 228 4.48 -2.21 2.52
CA PRO A 228 4.44 -2.23 3.98
C PRO A 228 5.64 -2.90 4.63
N TYR A 229 6.10 -4.03 4.10
CA TYR A 229 7.27 -4.72 4.63
C TYR A 229 8.53 -3.84 4.67
N LEU A 230 8.65 -2.92 3.71
CA LEU A 230 9.76 -1.97 3.61
C LEU A 230 9.49 -0.64 4.33
N GLY A 231 8.27 -0.43 4.81
CA GLY A 231 7.84 0.82 5.44
C GLY A 231 7.78 1.99 4.47
N LEU A 232 7.54 1.73 3.17
CA LEU A 232 7.47 2.74 2.13
C LEU A 232 6.14 3.51 2.15
N PRO A 233 6.15 4.80 1.81
CA PRO A 233 4.93 5.57 1.61
C PRO A 233 4.34 5.30 0.22
N GLY A 234 3.02 5.42 0.11
CA GLY A 234 2.30 5.28 -1.14
C GLY A 234 1.05 6.15 -1.20
N LEU A 235 0.75 6.65 -2.38
CA LEU A 235 -0.49 7.36 -2.68
C LEU A 235 -1.33 6.48 -3.61
N THR A 236 -2.54 6.16 -3.19
CA THR A 236 -3.57 5.66 -4.08
C THR A 236 -4.35 6.85 -4.61
N PHE A 237 -4.28 7.08 -5.91
CA PHE A 237 -5.01 8.14 -6.60
C PHE A 237 -6.21 7.52 -7.33
N SER A 238 -7.42 7.92 -6.91
CA SER A 238 -8.65 7.55 -7.62
C SER A 238 -8.75 8.38 -8.90
N THR A 239 -8.93 7.72 -10.04
CA THR A 239 -8.95 8.37 -11.36
C THR A 239 -10.37 8.51 -11.89
N ASN A 240 -10.92 7.45 -12.39
CA ASN A 240 -12.20 7.40 -13.09
C ASN A 240 -13.06 6.24 -12.55
N LYS A 241 -14.06 5.88 -13.33
CA LYS A 241 -14.86 4.67 -13.18
C LYS A 241 -14.96 3.96 -14.51
N THR A 242 -15.13 2.64 -14.47
CA THR A 242 -15.46 1.85 -15.65
C THR A 242 -16.85 2.21 -16.18
N SER A 243 -17.19 1.73 -17.38
CA SER A 243 -18.55 1.83 -17.93
C SER A 243 -19.61 1.21 -17.02
N SER A 244 -19.23 0.23 -16.20
CA SER A 244 -20.07 -0.40 -15.17
C SER A 244 -20.05 0.32 -13.83
N ASN A 245 -19.54 1.56 -13.77
CA ASN A 245 -19.45 2.41 -12.58
C ASN A 245 -18.53 1.85 -11.45
N ILE A 246 -17.62 0.92 -11.77
CA ILE A 246 -16.62 0.42 -10.83
C ILE A 246 -15.49 1.44 -10.73
N PRO A 247 -15.07 1.87 -9.51
CA PRO A 247 -14.00 2.82 -9.35
C PRO A 247 -12.67 2.31 -9.92
N LEU A 248 -11.91 3.22 -10.53
CA LEU A 248 -10.54 3.01 -11.01
C LEU A 248 -9.56 3.86 -10.21
N GLY A 249 -8.34 3.40 -10.12
CA GLY A 249 -7.26 4.14 -9.47
C GLY A 249 -5.91 3.51 -9.73
N VAL A 250 -4.89 4.31 -9.45
CA VAL A 250 -3.48 3.93 -9.61
C VAL A 250 -2.73 4.12 -8.29
N GLN A 251 -1.59 3.50 -8.15
CA GLN A 251 -0.73 3.62 -6.98
C GLN A 251 0.60 4.30 -7.35
N PHE A 252 0.98 5.27 -6.53
CA PHE A 252 2.33 5.82 -6.54
C PHE A 252 3.08 5.37 -5.30
N ILE A 253 4.35 4.98 -5.48
CA ILE A 253 5.24 4.58 -4.39
C ILE A 253 6.53 5.39 -4.50
N THR A 254 7.07 5.84 -3.38
CA THR A 254 8.34 6.56 -3.34
C THR A 254 9.18 6.12 -2.15
N ARG A 255 10.38 6.68 -2.06
CA ARG A 255 11.32 6.50 -0.95
C ARG A 255 10.71 6.96 0.39
N LYS A 256 11.15 6.35 1.48
CA LYS A 256 10.75 6.78 2.83
C LYS A 256 10.93 8.28 3.03
N TYR A 257 9.95 8.86 3.73
CA TYR A 257 9.88 10.27 4.11
C TYR A 257 9.83 11.26 2.95
N ARG A 258 9.39 10.78 1.77
CA ARG A 258 9.20 11.61 0.59
C ARG A 258 7.72 11.67 0.18
N GLU A 259 6.84 11.77 1.16
CA GLU A 259 5.41 12.01 0.94
C GLU A 259 5.15 13.30 0.15
N ASP A 260 6.08 14.26 0.20
CA ASP A 260 6.06 15.46 -0.63
C ASP A 260 5.98 15.16 -2.13
N ILE A 261 6.69 14.12 -2.61
CA ILE A 261 6.64 13.70 -4.02
C ILE A 261 5.25 13.16 -4.36
N LEU A 262 4.67 12.35 -3.47
CA LEU A 262 3.33 11.78 -3.64
C LEU A 262 2.24 12.85 -3.67
N LEU A 263 2.32 13.82 -2.77
CA LEU A 263 1.39 14.94 -2.72
C LEU A 263 1.52 15.82 -3.97
N ASN A 264 2.75 16.11 -4.40
CA ASN A 264 3.00 16.93 -5.58
C ASN A 264 2.45 16.29 -6.86
N VAL A 265 2.69 15.00 -7.09
CA VAL A 265 2.10 14.31 -8.26
C VAL A 265 0.58 14.24 -8.16
N GLY A 266 0.03 14.06 -6.95
CA GLY A 266 -1.41 14.11 -6.72
C GLY A 266 -2.02 15.46 -7.10
N TYR A 267 -1.43 16.57 -6.65
CA TYR A 267 -1.86 17.93 -7.05
C TYR A 267 -1.75 18.19 -8.55
N GLU A 268 -0.74 17.63 -9.23
CA GLU A 268 -0.65 17.74 -10.69
C GLU A 268 -1.79 16.99 -11.37
N LEU A 269 -2.12 15.81 -10.88
CA LEU A 269 -3.16 14.95 -11.47
C LEU A 269 -4.58 15.47 -11.20
N GLU A 270 -4.87 16.06 -10.04
CA GLU A 270 -6.19 16.64 -9.76
C GLU A 270 -6.65 17.66 -10.82
N LYS A 271 -5.72 18.26 -11.57
CA LYS A 271 -6.05 19.19 -12.66
C LYS A 271 -6.70 18.52 -13.87
N PHE A 272 -6.53 17.19 -14.00
CA PHE A 272 -6.97 16.42 -15.17
C PHE A 272 -8.11 15.46 -14.87
N TYR A 273 -8.41 15.24 -13.60
CA TYR A 273 -9.44 14.32 -13.16
C TYR A 273 -10.60 15.07 -12.50
N PRO A 274 -11.83 14.57 -12.61
CA PRO A 274 -12.99 15.23 -12.02
C PRO A 274 -12.89 15.27 -10.49
N GLU A 275 -13.45 16.31 -9.91
CA GLU A 275 -13.60 16.43 -8.45
C GLU A 275 -14.43 15.27 -7.89
N ILE A 276 -13.91 14.62 -6.84
CA ILE A 276 -14.65 13.57 -6.15
C ILE A 276 -15.70 14.19 -5.25
N ARG A 277 -16.97 14.05 -5.64
CA ARG A 277 -18.12 14.58 -4.90
C ARG A 277 -18.68 13.55 -3.92
N PRO A 278 -19.25 14.00 -2.78
CA PRO A 278 -19.93 13.09 -1.87
C PRO A 278 -21.16 12.49 -2.55
N ILE A 279 -21.41 11.20 -2.27
CA ILE A 279 -22.69 10.56 -2.59
C ILE A 279 -23.63 10.97 -1.46
N LEU A 280 -24.64 11.79 -1.78
CA LEU A 280 -25.68 12.13 -0.81
C LEU A 280 -26.59 10.90 -0.63
N PRO A 281 -26.95 10.57 0.63
CA PRO A 281 -27.94 9.53 0.85
C PRO A 281 -29.26 9.97 0.21
N ILE A 282 -29.88 9.04 -0.53
CA ILE A 282 -31.20 9.21 -1.16
C ILE A 282 -32.26 9.05 -0.10
#